data_aca1b0ab6d5e4c8237da9b05000b9621
#
_entry.id   aca1b0ab6d5e4c8237da9b05000b9621
#
_cell.length_a   1.000
_cell.length_b   1.000
_cell.length_c   1.000
_cell.angle_alpha   90.00
_cell.angle_beta   90.00
_cell.angle_gamma   90.00
#
_symmetry.space_group_name_H-M   'P 1'
#
loop_
_entity.id
_entity.type
_entity.pdbx_description
1 polymer ?
#
loop_
_entity_poly.entity_id
_entity_poly.type
_entity_poly.pdbx_seq_one_letter_code
_entity_poly.pdbx_strand_id
1 'polypeptide(L)'
;AAVPAALVARGMSANDRRDPDKGSVYTWVRRHLPRTGWFAGFCLASTGVIATSGMAYVAADLLAPAAPAALKAALAAVLTALAALIDLYELRLMAALQYLAVIAGLGATIVCAGLVAGGGVRLAPMTGSPLDWFHAVLLAVFAYWGFDAIFALTDVTGAGAPQRVTALTMLGLMGFFAVGGTAYSAVDPAPVTGHLVVRVAVVSSAIMSLGSTLVPTARGIEAMADARQVPSWAGRLRSTSWTTAVVTAASVAWTGLLFVSEGLFTDTVEALSVLVGLYFAASSLIAAIHARSRRERRIQSVAVALMVVITAAVAIQMLDPGYGTTAVCGVGGVGLIVVGLSALGAAGALRYGRPDGGAGGGRPDSEGRRAAG
;
A
#
# COMPACT_ATOMS: atom_id res chain seq x y z
N ALA A 1 -9.55 -9.63 -9.48
CA ALA A 1 -8.82 -8.57 -8.76
C ALA A 1 -9.06 -7.17 -9.34
N ALA A 2 -8.96 -6.95 -10.66
CA ALA A 2 -9.12 -5.63 -11.29
C ALA A 2 -10.46 -4.95 -10.97
N VAL A 3 -11.56 -5.70 -10.97
CA VAL A 3 -12.90 -5.13 -10.72
C VAL A 3 -13.04 -4.57 -9.30
N PRO A 4 -12.74 -5.30 -8.22
CA PRO A 4 -12.74 -4.75 -6.88
C PRO A 4 -11.85 -3.50 -6.74
N ALA A 5 -10.62 -3.56 -7.26
CA ALA A 5 -9.68 -2.44 -7.21
C ALA A 5 -10.22 -1.19 -7.93
N ALA A 6 -10.81 -1.33 -9.12
CA ALA A 6 -11.42 -0.22 -9.87
C ALA A 6 -12.63 0.38 -9.13
N LEU A 7 -13.45 -0.43 -8.47
CA LEU A 7 -14.57 0.04 -7.66
C LEU A 7 -14.08 0.84 -6.45
N VAL A 8 -13.04 0.37 -5.76
CA VAL A 8 -12.40 1.08 -4.64
C VAL A 8 -11.79 2.39 -5.12
N ALA A 9 -11.02 2.38 -6.22
CA ALA A 9 -10.40 3.56 -6.81
C ALA A 9 -11.43 4.64 -7.15
N ARG A 10 -12.60 4.24 -7.67
CA ARG A 10 -13.72 5.13 -7.93
C ARG A 10 -14.27 5.74 -6.63
N GLY A 11 -14.38 4.95 -5.56
CA GLY A 11 -14.82 5.41 -4.23
C GLY A 11 -13.86 6.42 -3.63
N MET A 12 -12.57 6.11 -3.65
CA MET A 12 -11.52 7.03 -3.17
C MET A 12 -11.50 8.34 -3.97
N SER A 13 -11.62 8.27 -5.30
CA SER A 13 -11.75 9.46 -6.14
C SER A 13 -12.98 10.30 -5.81
N ALA A 14 -14.09 9.68 -5.39
CA ALA A 14 -15.29 10.41 -4.97
C ALA A 14 -15.10 11.06 -3.59
N ASN A 15 -14.43 10.39 -2.66
CA ASN A 15 -14.09 10.92 -1.35
C ASN A 15 -13.14 12.12 -1.47
N ASP A 16 -12.06 11.99 -2.26
CA ASP A 16 -11.07 13.05 -2.47
C ASP A 16 -11.69 14.31 -3.12
N ARG A 17 -12.56 14.15 -4.12
CA ARG A 17 -13.27 15.30 -4.70
C ARG A 17 -14.15 16.05 -3.70
N ARG A 18 -14.63 15.37 -2.68
CA ARG A 18 -15.48 15.96 -1.64
C ARG A 18 -14.66 16.57 -0.52
N ASP A 19 -13.59 15.93 -0.16
CA ASP A 19 -12.79 16.21 1.00
C ASP A 19 -11.30 15.93 0.71
N PRO A 20 -10.65 16.83 -0.07
CA PRO A 20 -9.22 16.72 -0.35
C PRO A 20 -8.42 16.96 0.93
N ASP A 21 -7.61 15.96 1.33
CA ASP A 21 -6.82 16.04 2.55
C ASP A 21 -5.59 15.12 2.46
N LYS A 22 -4.44 15.59 2.97
CA LYS A 22 -3.18 14.82 3.00
C LYS A 22 -3.27 13.49 3.75
N GLY A 23 -4.17 13.39 4.70
CA GLY A 23 -4.42 12.16 5.46
C GLY A 23 -5.28 11.14 4.72
N SER A 24 -5.79 11.49 3.53
CA SER A 24 -6.55 10.61 2.64
C SER A 24 -7.57 9.73 3.37
N VAL A 25 -7.47 8.42 3.27
CA VAL A 25 -8.40 7.45 3.86
C VAL A 25 -8.59 7.65 5.36
N TYR A 26 -7.50 7.92 6.11
CA TYR A 26 -7.59 8.20 7.54
C TYR A 26 -8.53 9.37 7.81
N THR A 27 -8.34 10.50 7.13
CA THR A 27 -9.13 11.71 7.34
C THR A 27 -10.60 11.48 6.96
N TRP A 28 -10.87 10.84 5.83
CA TRP A 28 -12.23 10.55 5.38
C TRP A 28 -12.97 9.66 6.39
N VAL A 29 -12.33 8.59 6.85
CA VAL A 29 -12.94 7.69 7.84
C VAL A 29 -13.13 8.39 9.18
N ARG A 30 -12.13 9.13 9.68
CA ARG A 30 -12.22 9.86 10.96
C ARG A 30 -13.36 10.87 10.99
N ARG A 31 -13.55 11.64 9.91
CA ARG A 31 -14.60 12.68 9.87
C ARG A 31 -16.01 12.11 9.94
N HIS A 32 -16.20 10.92 9.42
CA HIS A 32 -17.51 10.28 9.35
C HIS A 32 -17.72 9.17 10.38
N LEU A 33 -16.65 8.50 10.76
CA LEU A 33 -16.63 7.42 11.75
C LEU A 33 -15.49 7.67 12.75
N PRO A 34 -15.65 8.66 13.67
CA PRO A 34 -14.53 9.11 14.51
C PRO A 34 -13.86 8.00 15.33
N ARG A 35 -14.65 7.02 15.79
CA ARG A 35 -14.14 5.90 16.60
C ARG A 35 -13.30 4.92 15.79
N THR A 36 -13.55 4.77 14.50
CA THR A 36 -12.84 3.83 13.61
C THR A 36 -11.76 4.50 12.79
N GLY A 37 -11.72 5.84 12.75
CA GLY A 37 -10.72 6.61 11.99
C GLY A 37 -9.30 6.23 12.40
N TRP A 38 -9.02 6.10 13.69
CA TRP A 38 -7.71 5.69 14.18
C TRP A 38 -7.30 4.31 13.63
N PHE A 39 -8.24 3.35 13.59
CA PHE A 39 -7.95 2.02 13.07
C PHE A 39 -7.60 2.06 11.57
N ALA A 40 -8.34 2.84 10.78
CA ALA A 40 -8.02 3.02 9.36
C ALA A 40 -6.63 3.65 9.13
N GLY A 41 -6.28 4.66 9.93
CA GLY A 41 -4.94 5.27 9.92
C GLY A 41 -3.86 4.29 10.34
N PHE A 42 -4.10 3.47 11.35
CA PHE A 42 -3.18 2.42 11.76
C PHE A 42 -2.97 1.36 10.67
N CYS A 43 -4.04 0.90 10.01
CA CYS A 43 -3.93 -0.03 8.88
C CYS A 43 -3.08 0.58 7.75
N LEU A 44 -3.34 1.85 7.40
CA LEU A 44 -2.57 2.56 6.38
C LEU A 44 -1.08 2.66 6.76
N ALA A 45 -0.78 3.07 8.00
CA ALA A 45 0.58 3.23 8.49
C ALA A 45 1.33 1.88 8.54
N SER A 46 0.69 0.84 9.08
CA SER A 46 1.28 -0.50 9.15
C SER A 46 1.52 -1.08 7.75
N THR A 47 0.56 -0.90 6.84
CA THR A 47 0.68 -1.30 5.44
C THR A 47 1.88 -0.62 4.79
N GLY A 48 2.04 0.68 4.98
CA GLY A 48 3.16 1.44 4.41
C GLY A 48 4.52 0.99 4.94
N VAL A 49 4.66 0.77 6.25
CA VAL A 49 5.91 0.26 6.85
C VAL A 49 6.25 -1.12 6.31
N ILE A 50 5.28 -2.03 6.30
CA ILE A 50 5.48 -3.41 5.85
C ILE A 50 5.82 -3.45 4.34
N ALA A 51 5.13 -2.68 3.52
CA ALA A 51 5.39 -2.63 2.09
C ALA A 51 6.76 -2.04 1.76
N THR A 52 7.14 -0.93 2.41
CA THR A 52 8.48 -0.36 2.29
C THR A 52 9.55 -1.41 2.64
N SER A 53 9.35 -2.14 3.73
CA SER A 53 10.25 -3.22 4.16
C SER A 53 10.35 -4.33 3.13
N GLY A 54 9.23 -4.77 2.57
CA GLY A 54 9.19 -5.79 1.54
C GLY A 54 9.91 -5.36 0.25
N MET A 55 9.73 -4.11 -0.19
CA MET A 55 10.43 -3.59 -1.36
C MET A 55 11.94 -3.46 -1.12
N ALA A 56 12.36 -3.02 0.07
CA ALA A 56 13.76 -2.96 0.45
C ALA A 56 14.41 -4.36 0.49
N TYR A 57 13.68 -5.34 1.05
CA TYR A 57 14.10 -6.74 1.06
C TYR A 57 14.33 -7.27 -0.35
N VAL A 58 13.34 -7.15 -1.24
CA VAL A 58 13.43 -7.62 -2.64
C VAL A 58 14.58 -6.93 -3.39
N ALA A 59 14.72 -5.61 -3.24
CA ALA A 59 15.79 -4.87 -3.89
C ALA A 59 17.18 -5.37 -3.43
N ALA A 60 17.39 -5.52 -2.12
CA ALA A 60 18.67 -5.95 -1.57
C ALA A 60 18.99 -7.40 -1.91
N ASP A 61 18.02 -8.29 -1.88
CA ASP A 61 18.19 -9.70 -2.21
C ASP A 61 18.58 -9.88 -3.69
N LEU A 62 17.92 -9.17 -4.59
CA LEU A 62 18.23 -9.23 -6.02
C LEU A 62 19.54 -8.50 -6.39
N LEU A 63 19.92 -7.44 -5.68
CA LEU A 63 21.20 -6.74 -5.91
C LEU A 63 22.40 -7.59 -5.48
N ALA A 64 22.27 -8.32 -4.38
CA ALA A 64 23.35 -9.07 -3.78
C ALA A 64 22.92 -10.48 -3.36
N PRO A 65 22.50 -11.35 -4.32
CA PRO A 65 21.88 -12.66 -4.01
C PRO A 65 22.80 -13.58 -3.20
N ALA A 66 24.11 -13.54 -3.46
CA ALA A 66 25.11 -14.36 -2.76
C ALA A 66 25.63 -13.74 -1.45
N ALA A 67 25.17 -12.54 -1.09
CA ALA A 67 25.65 -11.87 0.12
C ALA A 67 25.01 -12.47 1.39
N PRO A 68 25.72 -12.43 2.54
CA PRO A 68 25.13 -12.83 3.81
C PRO A 68 23.97 -11.91 4.21
N ALA A 69 23.03 -12.44 5.00
CA ALA A 69 21.81 -11.72 5.43
C ALA A 69 22.11 -10.34 6.04
N ALA A 70 23.15 -10.23 6.86
CA ALA A 70 23.54 -8.96 7.47
C ALA A 70 23.91 -7.88 6.44
N LEU A 71 24.63 -8.26 5.37
CA LEU A 71 24.98 -7.32 4.30
C LEU A 71 23.77 -6.92 3.47
N LYS A 72 22.86 -7.86 3.18
CA LYS A 72 21.58 -7.57 2.52
C LYS A 72 20.73 -6.62 3.36
N ALA A 73 20.65 -6.85 4.67
CA ALA A 73 19.92 -5.98 5.60
C ALA A 73 20.53 -4.56 5.64
N ALA A 74 21.84 -4.44 5.68
CA ALA A 74 22.53 -3.16 5.62
C ALA A 74 22.27 -2.43 4.29
N LEU A 75 22.33 -3.14 3.17
CA LEU A 75 22.01 -2.59 1.84
C LEU A 75 20.56 -2.11 1.78
N ALA A 76 19.61 -2.89 2.26
CA ALA A 76 18.21 -2.51 2.32
C ALA A 76 17.99 -1.26 3.20
N ALA A 77 18.68 -1.16 4.34
CA ALA A 77 18.63 0.02 5.20
C ALA A 77 19.15 1.28 4.49
N VAL A 78 20.27 1.16 3.78
CA VAL A 78 20.83 2.27 2.98
C VAL A 78 19.87 2.70 1.88
N LEU A 79 19.30 1.76 1.12
CA LEU A 79 18.33 2.06 0.07
C LEU A 79 17.10 2.78 0.63
N THR A 80 16.56 2.31 1.76
CA THR A 80 15.41 2.93 2.42
C THR A 80 15.73 4.33 2.92
N ALA A 81 16.92 4.52 3.53
CA ALA A 81 17.37 5.83 3.99
C ALA A 81 17.57 6.82 2.83
N LEU A 82 18.17 6.37 1.72
CA LEU A 82 18.36 7.20 0.53
C LEU A 82 17.00 7.59 -0.08
N ALA A 83 16.05 6.67 -0.20
CA ALA A 83 14.70 6.99 -0.66
C ALA A 83 14.04 8.03 0.23
N ALA A 84 14.12 7.88 1.56
CA ALA A 84 13.59 8.85 2.52
C ALA A 84 14.23 10.24 2.39
N LEU A 85 15.55 10.31 2.18
CA LEU A 85 16.25 11.57 1.96
C LEU A 85 15.82 12.24 0.66
N ILE A 86 15.69 11.48 -0.43
CA ILE A 86 15.22 12.01 -1.72
C ILE A 86 13.78 12.54 -1.57
N ASP A 87 12.90 11.82 -0.90
CA ASP A 87 11.53 12.25 -0.66
C ASP A 87 11.43 13.54 0.16
N LEU A 88 12.33 13.75 1.13
CA LEU A 88 12.34 14.93 1.97
C LEU A 88 12.85 16.19 1.24
N TYR A 89 13.79 16.02 0.33
CA TYR A 89 14.50 17.17 -0.27
C TYR A 89 14.20 17.39 -1.75
N GLU A 90 13.87 16.33 -2.51
CA GLU A 90 13.81 16.38 -3.97
C GLU A 90 12.70 15.51 -4.57
N LEU A 91 11.44 15.86 -4.28
CA LEU A 91 10.26 15.13 -4.83
C LEU A 91 10.27 15.03 -6.37
N ARG A 92 10.85 16.02 -7.08
CA ARG A 92 10.95 15.99 -8.55
C ARG A 92 11.94 14.92 -9.02
N LEU A 93 13.03 14.73 -8.30
CA LEU A 93 13.98 13.66 -8.58
C LEU A 93 13.32 12.31 -8.38
N MET A 94 12.59 12.13 -7.27
CA MET A 94 11.85 10.88 -7.02
C MET A 94 10.85 10.59 -8.15
N ALA A 95 10.09 11.59 -8.60
CA ALA A 95 9.17 11.43 -9.73
C ALA A 95 9.89 11.01 -11.02
N ALA A 96 11.03 11.65 -11.34
CA ALA A 96 11.82 11.29 -12.52
C ALA A 96 12.34 9.84 -12.46
N LEU A 97 12.83 9.42 -11.28
CA LEU A 97 13.28 8.05 -11.05
C LEU A 97 12.12 7.03 -11.18
N GLN A 98 10.93 7.38 -10.73
CA GLN A 98 9.74 6.54 -10.90
C GLN A 98 9.36 6.38 -12.39
N TYR A 99 9.46 7.43 -13.21
CA TYR A 99 9.27 7.31 -14.65
C TYR A 99 10.28 6.34 -15.29
N LEU A 100 11.55 6.41 -14.90
CA LEU A 100 12.57 5.48 -15.38
C LEU A 100 12.25 4.03 -14.97
N ALA A 101 11.77 3.79 -13.75
CA ALA A 101 11.37 2.46 -13.30
C ALA A 101 10.18 1.91 -14.09
N VAL A 102 9.19 2.75 -14.41
CA VAL A 102 8.07 2.37 -15.27
C VAL A 102 8.55 2.00 -16.67
N ILE A 103 9.43 2.79 -17.27
CA ILE A 103 10.01 2.50 -18.58
C ILE A 103 10.80 1.17 -18.53
N ALA A 104 11.59 0.95 -17.49
CA ALA A 104 12.32 -0.30 -17.31
C ALA A 104 11.39 -1.51 -17.15
N GLY A 105 10.31 -1.36 -16.38
CA GLY A 105 9.27 -2.39 -16.22
C GLY A 105 8.54 -2.73 -17.51
N LEU A 106 8.17 -1.72 -18.28
CA LEU A 106 7.57 -1.92 -19.62
C LEU A 106 8.56 -2.60 -20.58
N GLY A 107 9.82 -2.17 -20.57
CA GLY A 107 10.89 -2.80 -21.36
C GLY A 107 11.07 -4.28 -21.01
N ALA A 108 11.10 -4.62 -19.72
CA ALA A 108 11.18 -6.01 -19.27
C ALA A 108 9.96 -6.83 -19.73
N THR A 109 8.76 -6.25 -19.64
CA THR A 109 7.54 -6.91 -20.12
C THR A 109 7.59 -7.19 -21.62
N ILE A 110 8.08 -6.25 -22.43
CA ILE A 110 8.27 -6.43 -23.87
C ILE A 110 9.30 -7.53 -24.14
N VAL A 111 10.41 -7.56 -23.39
CA VAL A 111 11.42 -8.62 -23.53
C VAL A 111 10.81 -9.99 -23.20
N CYS A 112 10.09 -10.12 -22.10
CA CYS A 112 9.41 -11.36 -21.74
C CYS A 112 8.38 -11.79 -22.81
N ALA A 113 7.57 -10.86 -23.31
CA ALA A 113 6.62 -11.13 -24.38
C ALA A 113 7.31 -11.59 -25.68
N GLY A 114 8.47 -10.99 -26.00
CA GLY A 114 9.30 -11.40 -27.15
C GLY A 114 9.88 -12.81 -27.00
N LEU A 115 10.36 -13.17 -25.81
CA LEU A 115 10.86 -14.51 -25.49
C LEU A 115 9.75 -15.57 -25.65
N VAL A 116 8.54 -15.24 -25.16
CA VAL A 116 7.36 -16.08 -25.29
C VAL A 116 6.95 -16.26 -26.73
N ALA A 117 6.91 -15.18 -27.52
CA ALA A 117 6.55 -15.24 -28.94
C ALA A 117 7.55 -16.05 -29.79
N GLY A 118 8.85 -16.01 -29.45
CA GLY A 118 9.90 -16.77 -30.11
C GLY A 118 9.94 -18.26 -29.75
N GLY A 119 9.45 -18.65 -28.59
CA GLY A 119 9.47 -20.02 -28.07
C GLY A 119 8.21 -20.85 -28.29
N GLY A 120 7.16 -20.25 -28.84
CA GLY A 120 5.84 -20.89 -28.96
C GLY A 120 5.16 -21.03 -27.58
N VAL A 121 4.21 -20.15 -27.29
CA VAL A 121 3.51 -20.08 -26.02
C VAL A 121 2.69 -21.35 -25.79
N ARG A 122 3.11 -22.17 -24.83
CA ARG A 122 2.24 -23.16 -24.23
C ARG A 122 1.72 -22.53 -22.93
N LEU A 123 0.52 -21.96 -22.98
CA LEU A 123 -0.19 -21.62 -21.73
C LEU A 123 -0.34 -22.92 -20.94
N ALA A 124 0.29 -22.98 -19.80
CA ALA A 124 0.08 -24.10 -18.89
C ALA A 124 -1.42 -24.19 -18.61
N PRO A 125 -2.01 -25.40 -18.65
CA PRO A 125 -3.40 -25.55 -18.26
C PRO A 125 -3.55 -24.98 -16.84
N MET A 126 -4.61 -24.20 -16.63
CA MET A 126 -4.92 -23.61 -15.32
C MET A 126 -5.37 -24.72 -14.35
N THR A 127 -4.42 -25.59 -13.97
CA THR A 127 -4.60 -26.67 -13.01
C THR A 127 -4.12 -26.16 -11.67
N GLY A 128 -5.02 -25.98 -10.73
CA GLY A 128 -4.70 -25.58 -9.36
C GLY A 128 -5.80 -26.01 -8.41
N SER A 129 -5.44 -26.24 -7.17
CA SER A 129 -6.40 -26.45 -6.10
C SER A 129 -7.21 -25.15 -5.86
N PRO A 130 -8.38 -25.21 -5.22
CA PRO A 130 -9.10 -24.00 -4.80
C PRO A 130 -8.23 -23.05 -3.95
N LEU A 131 -7.26 -23.58 -3.22
CA LEU A 131 -6.31 -22.82 -2.41
C LEU A 131 -5.31 -22.04 -3.28
N ASP A 132 -4.80 -22.64 -4.35
CA ASP A 132 -3.90 -21.94 -5.30
C ASP A 132 -4.62 -20.78 -5.99
N TRP A 133 -5.88 -20.98 -6.35
CA TRP A 133 -6.72 -19.93 -6.90
C TRP A 133 -6.96 -18.80 -5.90
N PHE A 134 -7.18 -19.15 -4.64
CA PHE A 134 -7.34 -18.18 -3.56
C PHE A 134 -6.07 -17.34 -3.39
N HIS A 135 -4.88 -17.96 -3.32
CA HIS A 135 -3.61 -17.26 -3.26
C HIS A 135 -3.37 -16.37 -4.48
N ALA A 136 -3.69 -16.86 -5.68
CA ALA A 136 -3.57 -16.06 -6.90
C ALA A 136 -4.48 -14.82 -6.87
N VAL A 137 -5.72 -14.94 -6.39
CA VAL A 137 -6.63 -13.80 -6.22
C VAL A 137 -6.09 -12.81 -5.18
N LEU A 138 -5.57 -13.32 -4.07
CA LEU A 138 -4.96 -12.52 -3.01
C LEU A 138 -3.80 -11.67 -3.52
N LEU A 139 -2.83 -12.33 -4.15
CA LEU A 139 -1.67 -11.67 -4.77
C LEU A 139 -2.11 -10.65 -5.82
N ALA A 140 -3.13 -11.00 -6.63
CA ALA A 140 -3.64 -10.10 -7.63
C ALA A 140 -4.33 -8.86 -7.03
N VAL A 141 -5.07 -8.97 -5.93
CA VAL A 141 -5.63 -7.81 -5.21
C VAL A 141 -4.50 -6.93 -4.68
N PHE A 142 -3.47 -7.54 -4.10
CA PHE A 142 -2.30 -6.84 -3.61
C PHE A 142 -1.51 -6.15 -4.75
N ALA A 143 -1.38 -6.80 -5.90
CA ALA A 143 -0.69 -6.23 -7.06
C ALA A 143 -1.36 -4.96 -7.62
N TYR A 144 -2.65 -4.76 -7.36
CA TYR A 144 -3.37 -3.51 -7.67
C TYR A 144 -3.25 -2.44 -6.57
N TRP A 145 -2.64 -2.73 -5.42
CA TRP A 145 -2.45 -1.75 -4.36
C TRP A 145 -1.40 -0.69 -4.75
N GLY A 146 -1.49 0.48 -4.15
CA GLY A 146 -0.56 1.60 -4.36
C GLY A 146 -1.12 2.74 -5.22
N PHE A 147 -2.23 2.54 -5.96
CA PHE A 147 -2.88 3.63 -6.70
C PHE A 147 -3.43 4.72 -5.77
N ASP A 148 -3.63 4.40 -4.52
CA ASP A 148 -4.17 5.29 -3.48
C ASP A 148 -3.14 6.27 -2.92
N ALA A 149 -1.85 6.04 -3.15
CA ALA A 149 -0.77 6.92 -2.71
C ALA A 149 -0.94 8.38 -3.20
N ILE A 150 -1.48 8.56 -4.40
CA ILE A 150 -1.70 9.89 -4.98
C ILE A 150 -2.66 10.77 -4.17
N PHE A 151 -3.61 10.16 -3.45
CA PHE A 151 -4.57 10.91 -2.64
C PHE A 151 -3.92 11.54 -1.40
N ALA A 152 -2.79 11.04 -0.94
CA ALA A 152 -1.99 11.68 0.10
C ALA A 152 -1.22 12.91 -0.41
N LEU A 153 -1.20 13.14 -1.73
CA LEU A 153 -0.52 14.25 -2.39
C LEU A 153 -1.49 15.29 -2.96
N THR A 154 -2.77 15.24 -2.61
CA THR A 154 -3.82 16.11 -3.17
C THR A 154 -3.53 17.59 -2.95
N ASP A 155 -2.93 17.96 -1.82
CA ASP A 155 -2.55 19.33 -1.47
C ASP A 155 -1.45 19.92 -2.38
N VAL A 156 -0.62 19.07 -3.00
CA VAL A 156 0.50 19.48 -3.86
C VAL A 156 0.23 19.24 -5.36
N THR A 157 -0.73 18.38 -5.72
CA THR A 157 -0.99 18.02 -7.13
C THR A 157 -2.09 18.84 -7.79
N GLY A 158 -2.87 19.58 -7.02
CA GLY A 158 -3.99 20.40 -7.51
C GLY A 158 -5.28 19.61 -7.76
N ALA A 159 -6.38 20.36 -7.83
CA ALA A 159 -7.73 19.81 -7.94
C ALA A 159 -7.92 18.95 -9.20
N GLY A 160 -8.42 17.73 -9.03
CA GLY A 160 -8.73 16.79 -10.12
C GLY A 160 -7.55 15.99 -10.65
N ALA A 161 -6.31 16.30 -10.26
CA ALA A 161 -5.15 15.50 -10.65
C ALA A 161 -5.18 14.08 -10.05
N PRO A 162 -5.47 13.87 -8.76
CA PRO A 162 -5.50 12.51 -8.18
C PRO A 162 -6.46 11.58 -8.91
N GLN A 163 -7.64 12.07 -9.30
CA GLN A 163 -8.66 11.25 -9.98
C GLN A 163 -8.22 10.82 -11.38
N ARG A 164 -7.57 11.74 -12.13
CA ARG A 164 -7.05 11.42 -13.48
C ARG A 164 -5.91 10.42 -13.39
N VAL A 165 -4.97 10.65 -12.47
CA VAL A 165 -3.83 9.76 -12.26
C VAL A 165 -4.31 8.39 -11.83
N THR A 166 -5.24 8.29 -10.85
CA THR A 166 -5.82 7.02 -10.43
C THR A 166 -6.47 6.26 -11.59
N ALA A 167 -7.27 6.93 -12.42
CA ALA A 167 -7.90 6.29 -13.58
C ALA A 167 -6.88 5.77 -14.58
N LEU A 168 -5.85 6.55 -14.90
CA LEU A 168 -4.78 6.15 -15.81
C LEU A 168 -3.94 5.02 -15.21
N THR A 169 -3.62 5.07 -13.93
CA THR A 169 -2.89 4.01 -13.22
C THR A 169 -3.68 2.71 -13.25
N MET A 170 -4.98 2.75 -12.95
CA MET A 170 -5.83 1.55 -13.01
C MET A 170 -5.89 0.94 -14.41
N LEU A 171 -6.07 1.75 -15.46
CA LEU A 171 -6.04 1.28 -16.85
C LEU A 171 -4.67 0.71 -17.23
N GLY A 172 -3.60 1.40 -16.84
CA GLY A 172 -2.22 0.95 -17.06
C GLY A 172 -1.92 -0.39 -16.38
N LEU A 173 -2.29 -0.54 -15.10
CA LEU A 173 -2.13 -1.78 -14.34
C LEU A 173 -2.97 -2.93 -14.94
N MET A 174 -4.21 -2.65 -15.35
CA MET A 174 -5.03 -3.67 -16.01
C MET A 174 -4.37 -4.16 -17.31
N GLY A 175 -3.88 -3.25 -18.15
CA GLY A 175 -3.15 -3.60 -19.37
C GLY A 175 -1.84 -4.34 -19.06
N PHE A 176 -1.06 -3.84 -18.12
CA PHE A 176 0.20 -4.44 -17.71
C PHE A 176 0.02 -5.87 -17.18
N PHE A 177 -0.95 -6.12 -16.29
CA PHE A 177 -1.20 -7.46 -15.76
C PHE A 177 -1.86 -8.39 -16.78
N ALA A 178 -2.65 -7.87 -17.73
CA ALA A 178 -3.19 -8.69 -18.80
C ALA A 178 -2.08 -9.18 -19.74
N VAL A 179 -1.21 -8.29 -20.19
CA VAL A 179 -0.11 -8.64 -21.10
C VAL A 179 1.04 -9.32 -20.34
N GLY A 180 1.51 -8.71 -19.28
CA GLY A 180 2.63 -9.20 -18.47
C GLY A 180 2.32 -10.53 -17.79
N GLY A 181 1.15 -10.66 -17.16
CA GLY A 181 0.74 -11.91 -16.54
C GLY A 181 0.68 -13.07 -17.51
N THR A 182 0.17 -12.84 -18.72
CA THR A 182 0.15 -13.86 -19.80
C THR A 182 1.58 -14.18 -20.24
N ALA A 183 2.42 -13.18 -20.43
CA ALA A 183 3.81 -13.38 -20.83
C ALA A 183 4.61 -14.12 -19.76
N TYR A 184 4.50 -13.72 -18.49
CA TYR A 184 5.21 -14.36 -17.37
C TYR A 184 4.72 -15.79 -17.08
N SER A 185 3.43 -16.08 -17.26
CA SER A 185 2.90 -17.43 -17.02
C SER A 185 3.36 -18.44 -18.08
N ALA A 186 3.81 -17.98 -19.22
CA ALA A 186 4.25 -18.82 -20.35
C ALA A 186 5.78 -19.06 -20.37
N VAL A 187 6.53 -18.40 -19.49
CA VAL A 187 7.99 -18.53 -19.37
C VAL A 187 8.33 -19.22 -18.07
N ASP A 188 9.26 -20.18 -18.11
CA ASP A 188 9.80 -20.77 -16.87
C ASP A 188 10.41 -19.65 -16.00
N PRO A 189 9.98 -19.51 -14.73
CA PRO A 189 10.45 -18.43 -13.87
C PRO A 189 11.96 -18.43 -13.63
N ALA A 190 12.61 -19.59 -13.64
CA ALA A 190 14.05 -19.69 -13.40
C ALA A 190 14.90 -18.97 -14.47
N PRO A 191 14.66 -19.13 -15.79
CA PRO A 191 15.36 -18.37 -16.82
C PRO A 191 15.01 -16.87 -16.80
N VAL A 192 13.76 -16.50 -16.46
CA VAL A 192 13.30 -15.11 -16.51
C VAL A 192 14.01 -14.25 -15.46
N THR A 193 14.13 -14.74 -14.23
CA THR A 193 14.84 -14.02 -13.16
C THR A 193 16.34 -13.93 -13.41
N GLY A 194 16.91 -14.84 -14.22
CA GLY A 194 18.30 -14.81 -14.70
C GLY A 194 18.56 -13.73 -15.74
N HIS A 195 17.53 -13.24 -16.44
CA HIS A 195 17.71 -12.18 -17.42
C HIS A 195 18.05 -10.84 -16.75
N LEU A 196 19.21 -10.26 -17.12
CA LEU A 196 19.68 -9.00 -16.57
C LEU A 196 18.64 -7.88 -16.69
N VAL A 197 17.96 -7.79 -17.82
CA VAL A 197 16.94 -6.75 -18.08
C VAL A 197 15.79 -6.87 -17.08
N VAL A 198 15.28 -8.08 -16.85
CA VAL A 198 14.20 -8.34 -15.89
C VAL A 198 14.65 -8.02 -14.48
N ARG A 199 15.83 -8.48 -14.10
CA ARG A 199 16.42 -8.22 -12.80
C ARG A 199 16.58 -6.73 -12.54
N VAL A 200 17.15 -5.98 -13.49
CA VAL A 200 17.29 -4.52 -13.41
C VAL A 200 15.92 -3.84 -13.28
N ALA A 201 14.92 -4.28 -14.03
CA ALA A 201 13.57 -3.72 -13.96
C ALA A 201 12.91 -3.96 -12.59
N VAL A 202 13.00 -5.18 -12.05
CA VAL A 202 12.45 -5.51 -10.73
C VAL A 202 13.15 -4.72 -9.62
N VAL A 203 14.48 -4.67 -9.65
CA VAL A 203 15.27 -3.90 -8.67
C VAL A 203 14.94 -2.41 -8.75
N SER A 204 14.90 -1.85 -9.96
CA SER A 204 14.54 -0.43 -10.16
C SER A 204 13.13 -0.14 -9.65
N SER A 205 12.16 -1.01 -9.98
CA SER A 205 10.79 -0.89 -9.50
C SER A 205 10.70 -0.96 -7.99
N ALA A 206 11.40 -1.91 -7.35
CA ALA A 206 11.42 -2.05 -5.91
C ALA A 206 12.00 -0.80 -5.23
N ILE A 207 13.15 -0.30 -5.70
CA ILE A 207 13.78 0.91 -5.15
C ILE A 207 12.86 2.13 -5.28
N MET A 208 12.24 2.31 -6.45
CA MET A 208 11.36 3.47 -6.68
C MET A 208 10.06 3.37 -5.88
N SER A 209 9.60 2.15 -5.59
CA SER A 209 8.43 1.92 -4.74
C SER A 209 8.67 2.31 -3.28
N LEU A 210 9.93 2.37 -2.81
CA LEU A 210 10.25 2.84 -1.45
C LEU A 210 9.70 4.25 -1.21
N GLY A 211 10.03 5.21 -2.07
CA GLY A 211 9.56 6.58 -1.93
C GLY A 211 8.05 6.71 -2.11
N SER A 212 7.47 6.05 -3.12
CA SER A 212 6.02 6.10 -3.32
C SER A 212 5.20 5.53 -2.17
N THR A 213 5.83 4.76 -1.27
CA THR A 213 5.21 4.19 -0.07
C THR A 213 5.50 5.01 1.17
N LEU A 214 6.73 5.53 1.31
CA LEU A 214 7.15 6.32 2.47
C LEU A 214 6.35 7.62 2.62
N VAL A 215 6.20 8.39 1.53
CA VAL A 215 5.51 9.70 1.56
C VAL A 215 4.06 9.59 2.02
N PRO A 216 3.19 8.76 1.42
CA PRO A 216 1.80 8.68 1.87
C PRO A 216 1.68 8.12 3.28
N THR A 217 2.57 7.20 3.68
CA THR A 217 2.61 6.66 5.04
C THR A 217 2.94 7.75 6.05
N ALA A 218 4.00 8.53 5.80
CA ALA A 218 4.40 9.64 6.67
C ALA A 218 3.29 10.69 6.78
N ARG A 219 2.66 11.07 5.67
CA ARG A 219 1.55 12.04 5.64
C ARG A 219 0.31 11.54 6.38
N GLY A 220 -0.01 10.25 6.28
CA GLY A 220 -1.09 9.64 7.04
C GLY A 220 -0.86 9.73 8.56
N ILE A 221 0.35 9.41 9.02
CA ILE A 221 0.72 9.50 10.43
C ILE A 221 0.77 10.96 10.89
N GLU A 222 1.28 11.87 10.07
CA GLU A 222 1.25 13.31 10.35
C GLU A 222 -0.18 13.82 10.54
N ALA A 223 -1.11 13.43 9.68
CA ALA A 223 -2.52 13.78 9.82
C ALA A 223 -3.13 13.21 11.13
N MET A 224 -2.73 12.01 11.55
CA MET A 224 -3.13 11.46 12.86
C MET A 224 -2.55 12.28 14.03
N ALA A 225 -1.32 12.75 13.90
CA ALA A 225 -0.65 13.58 14.93
C ALA A 225 -1.28 14.97 14.99
N ASP A 226 -1.60 15.60 13.87
CA ASP A 226 -2.31 16.88 13.79
C ASP A 226 -3.68 16.79 14.46
N ALA A 227 -4.34 15.65 14.28
CA ALA A 227 -5.62 15.34 14.92
C ALA A 227 -5.52 14.93 16.40
N ARG A 228 -4.32 14.96 17.00
CA ARG A 228 -4.06 14.52 18.38
C ARG A 228 -4.47 13.05 18.65
N GLN A 229 -4.49 12.23 17.63
CA GLN A 229 -4.81 10.80 17.72
C GLN A 229 -3.57 9.92 17.87
N VAL A 230 -2.45 10.47 18.25
CA VAL A 230 -1.23 9.77 18.64
C VAL A 230 -0.88 10.10 20.11
N PRO A 231 -0.10 9.25 20.80
CA PRO A 231 0.35 9.54 22.16
C PRO A 231 1.05 10.91 22.26
N SER A 232 0.94 11.58 23.42
CA SER A 232 1.49 12.93 23.63
C SER A 232 3.01 12.99 23.40
N TRP A 233 3.74 11.91 23.72
CA TRP A 233 5.18 11.80 23.45
C TRP A 233 5.51 11.80 21.95
N ALA A 234 4.56 11.43 21.11
CA ALA A 234 4.68 11.39 19.65
C ALA A 234 4.29 12.75 19.00
N GLY A 235 4.18 13.83 19.76
CA GLY A 235 3.81 15.17 19.25
C GLY A 235 4.77 15.71 18.18
N ARG A 236 6.01 15.24 18.13
CA ARG A 236 6.97 15.55 17.06
C ARG A 236 6.57 14.98 15.67
N LEU A 237 5.69 13.99 15.63
CA LEU A 237 5.16 13.41 14.38
C LEU A 237 4.25 14.36 13.59
N ARG A 238 4.06 15.60 14.04
CA ARG A 238 3.48 16.69 13.24
C ARG A 238 4.45 17.30 12.22
N SER A 239 5.72 16.96 12.31
CA SER A 239 6.74 17.37 11.34
C SER A 239 6.99 16.25 10.36
N THR A 240 6.88 16.53 9.07
CA THR A 240 7.12 15.58 7.97
C THR A 240 8.47 14.90 8.12
N SER A 241 9.53 15.63 8.49
CA SER A 241 10.87 15.04 8.67
C SER A 241 10.91 14.01 9.80
N TRP A 242 10.27 14.29 10.93
CA TRP A 242 10.21 13.33 12.04
C TRP A 242 9.36 12.11 11.72
N THR A 243 8.24 12.31 11.04
CA THR A 243 7.36 11.21 10.63
C THR A 243 8.07 10.31 9.64
N THR A 244 8.73 10.89 8.63
CA THR A 244 9.52 10.13 7.66
C THR A 244 10.64 9.36 8.35
N ALA A 245 11.37 9.98 9.30
CA ALA A 245 12.43 9.30 10.04
C ALA A 245 11.92 8.10 10.85
N VAL A 246 10.76 8.25 11.52
CA VAL A 246 10.15 7.15 12.30
C VAL A 246 9.67 6.02 11.38
N VAL A 247 9.01 6.34 10.26
CA VAL A 247 8.57 5.34 9.27
C VAL A 247 9.78 4.61 8.69
N THR A 248 10.83 5.34 8.32
CA THR A 248 12.08 4.77 7.82
C THR A 248 12.72 3.83 8.84
N ALA A 249 12.84 4.26 10.09
CA ALA A 249 13.41 3.43 11.16
C ALA A 249 12.59 2.15 11.41
N ALA A 250 11.26 2.26 11.42
CA ALA A 250 10.36 1.12 11.57
C ALA A 250 10.49 0.15 10.38
N SER A 251 10.58 0.68 9.16
CA SER A 251 10.74 -0.13 7.94
C SER A 251 12.10 -0.83 7.93
N VAL A 252 13.18 -0.16 8.31
CA VAL A 252 14.52 -0.77 8.41
C VAL A 252 14.53 -1.88 9.46
N ALA A 253 13.93 -1.64 10.63
CA ALA A 253 13.84 -2.66 11.67
C ALA A 253 13.07 -3.89 11.20
N TRP A 254 11.91 -3.68 10.53
CA TRP A 254 11.12 -4.79 9.98
C TRP A 254 11.88 -5.52 8.88
N THR A 255 12.57 -4.81 7.97
CA THR A 255 13.41 -5.41 6.93
C THR A 255 14.51 -6.30 7.55
N GLY A 256 15.14 -5.85 8.63
CA GLY A 256 16.11 -6.66 9.36
C GLY A 256 15.53 -8.00 9.82
N LEU A 257 14.30 -8.01 10.33
CA LEU A 257 13.60 -9.24 10.72
C LEU A 257 13.33 -10.16 9.52
N LEU A 258 13.01 -9.62 8.34
CA LEU A 258 12.77 -10.40 7.13
C LEU A 258 14.01 -11.20 6.69
N PHE A 259 15.21 -10.70 6.96
CA PHE A 259 16.45 -11.41 6.65
C PHE A 259 16.88 -12.43 7.73
N VAL A 260 16.28 -12.37 8.91
CA VAL A 260 16.60 -13.31 10.01
C VAL A 260 15.70 -14.55 9.97
N SER A 261 14.46 -14.40 9.52
CA SER A 261 13.45 -15.48 9.55
C SER A 261 13.05 -15.89 8.14
N GLU A 262 13.37 -17.11 7.75
CA GLU A 262 12.91 -17.71 6.49
C GLU A 262 11.38 -17.75 6.47
N GLY A 263 10.79 -17.37 5.35
CA GLY A 263 9.33 -17.36 5.15
C GLY A 263 8.62 -16.13 5.71
N LEU A 264 9.22 -15.35 6.62
CA LEU A 264 8.58 -14.17 7.19
C LEU A 264 8.22 -13.13 6.12
N PHE A 265 8.98 -13.05 5.03
CA PHE A 265 8.66 -12.17 3.92
C PHE A 265 7.31 -12.53 3.29
N THR A 266 7.10 -13.81 2.94
CA THR A 266 5.84 -14.29 2.35
C THR A 266 4.68 -14.07 3.31
N ASP A 267 4.83 -14.49 4.56
CA ASP A 267 3.82 -14.34 5.61
C ASP A 267 3.43 -12.86 5.81
N THR A 268 4.42 -11.97 5.75
CA THR A 268 4.21 -10.52 5.89
C THR A 268 3.45 -9.94 4.70
N VAL A 269 3.78 -10.33 3.47
CA VAL A 269 3.08 -9.88 2.26
C VAL A 269 1.62 -10.35 2.27
N GLU A 270 1.36 -11.55 2.74
CA GLU A 270 0.00 -12.05 2.88
C GLU A 270 -0.78 -11.31 3.98
N ALA A 271 -0.19 -11.10 5.16
CA ALA A 271 -0.80 -10.32 6.24
C ALA A 271 -1.16 -8.88 5.80
N LEU A 272 -0.34 -8.29 4.94
CA LEU A 272 -0.54 -6.96 4.39
C LEU A 272 -1.86 -6.84 3.62
N SER A 273 -2.26 -7.88 2.88
CA SER A 273 -3.51 -7.87 2.10
C SER A 273 -4.76 -7.74 2.98
N VAL A 274 -4.74 -8.24 4.21
CA VAL A 274 -5.84 -8.03 5.17
C VAL A 274 -5.94 -6.57 5.58
N LEU A 275 -4.82 -5.94 5.91
CA LEU A 275 -4.80 -4.52 6.30
C LEU A 275 -5.24 -3.62 5.14
N VAL A 276 -4.77 -3.88 3.92
CA VAL A 276 -5.21 -3.19 2.70
C VAL A 276 -6.71 -3.36 2.48
N GLY A 277 -7.22 -4.58 2.60
CA GLY A 277 -8.63 -4.89 2.46
C GLY A 277 -9.50 -4.12 3.44
N LEU A 278 -9.07 -4.01 4.70
CA LEU A 278 -9.78 -3.29 5.76
C LEU A 278 -9.91 -1.79 5.44
N TYR A 279 -8.82 -1.11 5.09
CA TYR A 279 -8.93 0.32 4.82
C TYR A 279 -9.58 0.62 3.44
N PHE A 280 -9.47 -0.28 2.47
CA PHE A 280 -10.21 -0.20 1.21
C PHE A 280 -11.73 -0.33 1.43
N ALA A 281 -12.15 -1.29 2.27
CA ALA A 281 -13.54 -1.44 2.67
C ALA A 281 -14.04 -0.17 3.39
N ALA A 282 -13.26 0.37 4.33
CA ALA A 282 -13.60 1.59 5.05
C ALA A 282 -13.75 2.79 4.11
N SER A 283 -12.81 2.99 3.18
CA SER A 283 -12.90 4.07 2.18
C SER A 283 -14.13 3.95 1.28
N SER A 284 -14.43 2.73 0.79
CA SER A 284 -15.61 2.45 -0.02
C SER A 284 -16.91 2.67 0.76
N LEU A 285 -16.92 2.35 2.06
CA LEU A 285 -18.06 2.60 2.94
C LEU A 285 -18.35 4.11 3.03
N ILE A 286 -17.34 4.94 3.24
CA ILE A 286 -17.52 6.41 3.26
C ILE A 286 -18.07 6.89 1.92
N ALA A 287 -17.56 6.38 0.80
CA ALA A 287 -18.09 6.72 -0.53
C ALA A 287 -19.57 6.30 -0.70
N ALA A 288 -19.98 5.14 -0.16
CA ALA A 288 -21.35 4.65 -0.21
C ALA A 288 -22.31 5.52 0.65
N ILE A 289 -21.87 5.90 1.86
CA ILE A 289 -22.66 6.76 2.77
C ILE A 289 -22.96 8.11 2.09
N HIS A 290 -21.98 8.66 1.36
CA HIS A 290 -22.09 9.98 0.77
C HIS A 290 -22.46 9.98 -0.72
N ALA A 291 -22.84 8.85 -1.27
CA ALA A 291 -23.22 8.73 -2.67
C ALA A 291 -24.42 9.63 -3.02
N ARG A 292 -24.28 10.44 -4.07
CA ARG A 292 -25.31 11.38 -4.52
C ARG A 292 -26.47 10.69 -5.24
N SER A 293 -26.23 9.50 -5.81
CA SER A 293 -27.23 8.74 -6.54
C SER A 293 -27.41 7.33 -5.99
N ARG A 294 -28.61 6.74 -6.17
CA ARG A 294 -28.87 5.33 -5.81
C ARG A 294 -27.94 4.36 -6.54
N ARG A 295 -27.58 4.67 -7.81
CA ARG A 295 -26.67 3.86 -8.61
C ARG A 295 -25.26 3.88 -8.01
N GLU A 296 -24.76 5.05 -7.66
CA GLU A 296 -23.42 5.21 -7.06
C GLU A 296 -23.35 4.51 -5.70
N ARG A 297 -24.39 4.66 -4.87
CA ARG A 297 -24.48 3.96 -3.58
C ARG A 297 -24.43 2.45 -3.77
N ARG A 298 -25.19 1.88 -4.71
CA ARG A 298 -25.16 0.44 -5.01
C ARG A 298 -23.75 -0.02 -5.44
N ILE A 299 -23.10 0.72 -6.34
CA ILE A 299 -21.74 0.40 -6.82
C ILE A 299 -20.77 0.36 -5.64
N GLN A 300 -20.81 1.36 -4.76
CA GLN A 300 -19.91 1.42 -3.62
C GLN A 300 -20.26 0.38 -2.54
N SER A 301 -21.54 0.07 -2.33
CA SER A 301 -21.94 -1.02 -1.45
C SER A 301 -21.44 -2.39 -1.95
N VAL A 302 -21.44 -2.60 -3.26
CA VAL A 302 -20.83 -3.81 -3.87
C VAL A 302 -19.32 -3.82 -3.62
N ALA A 303 -18.62 -2.69 -3.76
CA ALA A 303 -17.19 -2.59 -3.44
C ALA A 303 -16.91 -2.95 -1.98
N VAL A 304 -17.70 -2.41 -1.03
CA VAL A 304 -17.59 -2.77 0.40
C VAL A 304 -17.79 -4.27 0.60
N ALA A 305 -18.86 -4.84 0.05
CA ALA A 305 -19.17 -6.25 0.21
C ALA A 305 -18.06 -7.15 -0.34
N LEU A 306 -17.55 -6.85 -1.54
CA LEU A 306 -16.44 -7.58 -2.14
C LEU A 306 -15.17 -7.50 -1.27
N MET A 307 -14.80 -6.30 -0.81
CA MET A 307 -13.60 -6.14 0.03
C MET A 307 -13.75 -6.85 1.38
N VAL A 308 -14.92 -6.75 2.01
CA VAL A 308 -15.19 -7.47 3.28
C VAL A 308 -15.13 -8.99 3.08
N VAL A 309 -15.75 -9.51 2.02
CA VAL A 309 -15.74 -10.96 1.74
C VAL A 309 -14.31 -11.44 1.46
N ILE A 310 -13.56 -10.74 0.59
CA ILE A 310 -12.18 -11.11 0.27
C ILE A 310 -11.33 -11.05 1.55
N THR A 311 -11.39 -9.95 2.32
CA THR A 311 -10.61 -9.79 3.54
C THR A 311 -10.95 -10.83 4.60
N ALA A 312 -12.25 -11.14 4.78
CA ALA A 312 -12.69 -12.17 5.71
C ALA A 312 -12.23 -13.57 5.29
N ALA A 313 -12.34 -13.90 4.00
CA ALA A 313 -11.86 -15.18 3.47
C ALA A 313 -10.37 -15.36 3.70
N VAL A 314 -9.58 -14.31 3.44
CA VAL A 314 -8.14 -14.28 3.69
C VAL A 314 -7.84 -14.45 5.17
N ALA A 315 -8.50 -13.67 6.03
CA ALA A 315 -8.27 -13.73 7.48
C ALA A 315 -8.65 -15.10 8.07
N ILE A 316 -9.73 -15.73 7.58
CA ILE A 316 -10.14 -17.08 7.99
C ILE A 316 -9.08 -18.11 7.57
N GLN A 317 -8.60 -18.03 6.33
CA GLN A 317 -7.55 -18.93 5.84
C GLN A 317 -6.27 -18.81 6.64
N MET A 318 -5.90 -17.59 7.03
CA MET A 318 -4.70 -17.31 7.83
C MET A 318 -4.80 -17.78 9.30
N LEU A 319 -5.99 -18.13 9.77
CA LEU A 319 -6.20 -18.74 11.09
C LEU A 319 -5.98 -20.25 11.08
N ASP A 320 -5.81 -20.88 9.91
CA ASP A 320 -5.47 -22.29 9.81
C ASP A 320 -4.08 -22.52 10.42
N PRO A 321 -3.92 -23.43 11.39
CA PRO A 321 -2.62 -23.71 12.01
C PRO A 321 -1.53 -24.18 11.02
N GLY A 322 -1.93 -24.74 9.89
CA GLY A 322 -1.02 -25.13 8.81
C GLY A 322 -0.64 -24.00 7.84
N TYR A 323 -1.25 -22.82 8.01
CA TYR A 323 -1.02 -21.69 7.11
C TYR A 323 0.17 -20.85 7.56
N GLY A 324 1.00 -20.47 6.58
CA GLY A 324 2.20 -19.69 6.83
C GLY A 324 3.46 -20.55 6.96
N THR A 325 4.58 -19.92 6.76
CA THR A 325 5.90 -20.53 6.73
C THR A 325 6.73 -20.24 7.98
N THR A 326 6.29 -19.29 8.79
CA THR A 326 6.99 -18.86 10.00
C THR A 326 6.61 -19.76 11.16
N ALA A 327 7.54 -20.52 11.69
CA ALA A 327 7.34 -21.38 12.87
C ALA A 327 7.30 -20.54 14.16
N VAL A 328 6.33 -19.64 14.29
CA VAL A 328 6.12 -18.88 15.51
C VAL A 328 5.02 -19.54 16.34
N CYS A 329 5.41 -20.22 17.40
CA CYS A 329 4.51 -20.79 18.41
C CYS A 329 3.48 -21.85 17.95
N GLY A 330 3.69 -22.51 16.82
CA GLY A 330 2.80 -23.60 16.35
C GLY A 330 1.42 -23.16 15.85
N VAL A 331 1.16 -21.86 15.77
CA VAL A 331 0.01 -21.25 15.10
C VAL A 331 0.55 -20.56 13.86
N GLY A 332 -0.12 -20.65 12.72
CA GLY A 332 0.37 -20.04 11.47
C GLY A 332 0.88 -18.60 11.69
N GLY A 333 2.15 -18.34 11.34
CA GLY A 333 2.81 -17.06 11.65
C GLY A 333 2.05 -15.85 11.08
N VAL A 334 1.43 -16.03 9.92
CA VAL A 334 0.56 -15.01 9.29
C VAL A 334 -0.63 -14.68 10.18
N GLY A 335 -1.30 -15.68 10.73
CA GLY A 335 -2.43 -15.49 11.63
C GLY A 335 -2.04 -14.67 12.86
N LEU A 336 -0.87 -14.94 13.45
CA LEU A 336 -0.35 -14.18 14.59
C LEU A 336 -0.03 -12.73 14.23
N ILE A 337 0.57 -12.48 13.06
CA ILE A 337 0.85 -11.12 12.57
C ILE A 337 -0.48 -10.37 12.40
N VAL A 338 -1.45 -10.96 11.70
CA VAL A 338 -2.76 -10.34 11.45
C VAL A 338 -3.51 -10.06 12.76
N VAL A 339 -3.60 -11.04 13.64
CA VAL A 339 -4.30 -10.90 14.93
C VAL A 339 -3.59 -9.86 15.79
N GLY A 340 -2.26 -9.90 15.88
CA GLY A 340 -1.47 -8.93 16.65
C GLY A 340 -1.65 -7.51 16.16
N LEU A 341 -1.53 -7.27 14.87
CA LEU A 341 -1.73 -5.95 14.26
C LEU A 341 -3.18 -5.47 14.41
N SER A 342 -4.16 -6.36 14.20
CA SER A 342 -5.58 -6.02 14.37
C SER A 342 -5.90 -5.68 15.82
N ALA A 343 -5.35 -6.41 16.80
CA ALA A 343 -5.52 -6.15 18.21
C ALA A 343 -4.90 -4.80 18.63
N LEU A 344 -3.69 -4.49 18.16
CA LEU A 344 -3.04 -3.20 18.37
C LEU A 344 -3.85 -2.04 17.78
N GLY A 345 -4.37 -2.24 16.55
CA GLY A 345 -5.25 -1.29 15.89
C GLY A 345 -6.55 -1.06 16.67
N ALA A 346 -7.18 -2.12 17.14
CA ALA A 346 -8.41 -2.02 17.95
C ALA A 346 -8.16 -1.35 19.31
N ALA A 347 -7.08 -1.70 20.00
CA ALA A 347 -6.70 -1.06 21.27
C ALA A 347 -6.45 0.45 21.10
N GLY A 348 -5.79 0.84 20.01
CA GLY A 348 -5.60 2.24 19.67
C GLY A 348 -6.92 2.96 19.36
N ALA A 349 -7.82 2.32 18.64
CA ALA A 349 -9.13 2.87 18.34
C ALA A 349 -9.96 3.12 19.62
N LEU A 350 -9.90 2.20 20.59
CA LEU A 350 -10.54 2.38 21.90
C LEU A 350 -9.93 3.54 22.70
N ARG A 351 -8.62 3.75 22.59
CA ARG A 351 -7.90 4.77 23.35
C ARG A 351 -7.96 6.15 22.72
N TYR A 352 -7.80 6.24 21.42
CA TYR A 352 -7.65 7.48 20.66
C TYR A 352 -8.85 7.83 19.77
N GLY A 353 -9.78 6.89 19.55
CA GLY A 353 -10.96 7.08 18.72
C GLY A 353 -12.10 7.85 19.42
N ARG A 354 -11.88 8.43 20.60
CA ARG A 354 -12.90 9.28 21.24
C ARG A 354 -13.12 10.53 20.41
N PRO A 355 -14.38 10.89 20.10
CA PRO A 355 -14.67 12.18 19.53
C PRO A 355 -14.16 13.25 20.49
N ASP A 356 -13.39 14.21 19.98
CA ASP A 356 -12.96 15.37 20.76
C ASP A 356 -14.24 16.00 21.33
N GLY A 357 -14.43 15.90 22.65
CA GLY A 357 -15.55 16.54 23.33
C GLY A 357 -15.41 18.05 23.09
N GLY A 358 -16.21 18.54 22.17
CA GLY A 358 -16.56 19.95 21.99
C GLY A 358 -15.46 20.98 22.23
N ALA A 359 -14.35 20.90 21.53
CA ALA A 359 -13.53 22.10 21.28
C ALA A 359 -14.17 22.80 20.09
N GLY A 360 -14.95 23.82 20.37
CA GLY A 360 -15.74 24.59 19.42
C GLY A 360 -14.90 24.96 18.20
N GLY A 361 -15.46 24.63 17.03
CA GLY A 361 -14.96 25.07 15.75
C GLY A 361 -14.96 26.59 15.69
N GLY A 362 -13.87 27.21 16.11
CA GLY A 362 -13.52 28.54 15.68
C GLY A 362 -13.28 28.45 14.17
N ARG A 363 -14.33 28.73 13.37
CA ARG A 363 -14.11 29.18 12.01
C ARG A 363 -13.09 30.31 12.12
N PRO A 364 -11.98 30.30 11.38
CA PRO A 364 -11.19 31.48 11.21
C PRO A 364 -12.11 32.50 10.54
N ASP A 365 -12.37 33.58 11.26
CA ASP A 365 -13.14 34.71 10.81
C ASP A 365 -12.58 35.19 9.47
N SER A 366 -13.39 35.04 8.43
CA SER A 366 -13.17 35.59 7.10
C SER A 366 -13.47 37.11 7.05
N GLU A 367 -13.38 37.81 8.20
CA GLU A 367 -13.51 39.25 8.35
C GLU A 367 -12.15 39.89 8.49
N GLY A 368 -11.42 40.08 7.38
CA GLY A 368 -10.14 40.76 7.43
C GLY A 368 -9.60 41.18 6.05
N ARG A 369 -10.39 41.17 4.98
CA ARG A 369 -9.96 41.70 3.67
C ARG A 369 -11.05 42.50 2.95
N ARG A 370 -11.54 43.54 3.62
CA ARG A 370 -12.18 44.69 2.93
C ARG A 370 -11.78 45.95 3.71
N ALA A 371 -10.63 46.49 3.43
CA ALA A 371 -10.28 47.91 3.58
C ALA A 371 -8.78 48.09 3.32
N ALA A 372 -8.43 48.31 2.07
CA ALA A 372 -7.36 49.22 1.66
C ALA A 372 -7.27 49.28 0.13
N GLY A 373 -7.73 50.38 -0.42
CA GLY A 373 -7.22 51.03 -1.64
C GLY A 373 -7.55 50.41 -2.97
#